data_d91bcf73a11c44dae28af6b227cbf5f5
#
_entry.id   d91bcf73a11c44dae28af6b227cbf5f5
#
_cell.length_a   1.000
_cell.length_b   1.000
_cell.length_c   1.000
_cell.angle_alpha   90.00
_cell.angle_beta   90.00
_cell.angle_gamma   90.00
#
_symmetry.space_group_name_H-M   'P 1'
#
loop_
_entity.id
_entity.type
_entity.pdbx_description
1 polymer ?
#
loop_
_entity_poly.entity_id
_entity_poly.type
_entity_poly.pdbx_seq_one_letter_code
_entity_poly.pdbx_strand_id
1 'polypeptide(L)'
;MSSPVVVVGGGVAGLACATHLTRGGVEVVVLEASDVVGGRVRTDVVEGFRLDRGFQVLLTAYPEVARTLDLGPLALARFEPGALVRYEGRFHRVVDPWRRPFRALGSVFSPIGTLADKRRIGALRGDLVAAAPDDLLARPETSAAARLAERGFSPSAVDRFFKPFFGGVFLERALTTSSRWLEYLFRVFAVGDAALPAEGMGAVPRQLAARLPAGSVRTGVRVEAVAPTRATLATGEPVGASAVVVATEAPEARGLLGLDVPAMRGVTCLHFAAERDPVSEPVLVLNAEPGGIVNDLAVLSAVAPGYAPAGAALVSVTVLGVGPVDVEAVRAELARWFGDEVRRWRLLRCLPIPLALPVFQPPTSPSKPATVRPGLYVAGDHRATPSMQGALESGRRAAEAVLADRARR
;
A
#
# COMPACT_ATOMS: atom_id res chain seq x y z
N MET A 1 -27.88 7.09 -27.96
CA MET A 1 -26.54 6.82 -27.36
C MET A 1 -26.74 5.80 -26.27
N SER A 2 -25.91 4.76 -26.17
CA SER A 2 -26.00 3.80 -25.07
C SER A 2 -25.56 4.49 -23.77
N SER A 3 -26.26 4.25 -22.67
CA SER A 3 -25.84 4.79 -21.36
C SER A 3 -24.42 4.34 -21.00
N PRO A 4 -23.59 5.18 -20.35
CA PRO A 4 -22.23 4.83 -19.96
C PRO A 4 -22.22 3.73 -18.89
N VAL A 5 -21.07 3.11 -18.67
CA VAL A 5 -20.80 2.36 -17.43
C VAL A 5 -20.44 3.36 -16.33
N VAL A 6 -21.15 3.29 -15.20
CA VAL A 6 -20.87 4.14 -14.04
C VAL A 6 -19.95 3.40 -13.09
N VAL A 7 -18.80 4.02 -12.76
CA VAL A 7 -17.85 3.54 -11.74
C VAL A 7 -17.97 4.43 -10.52
N VAL A 8 -18.34 3.87 -9.39
CA VAL A 8 -18.50 4.56 -8.10
C VAL A 8 -17.23 4.43 -7.28
N GLY A 9 -16.50 5.54 -7.12
CA GLY A 9 -15.21 5.63 -6.45
C GLY A 9 -14.04 5.84 -7.42
N GLY A 10 -13.34 6.96 -7.26
CA GLY A 10 -12.15 7.37 -8.03
C GLY A 10 -10.82 6.96 -7.40
N GLY A 11 -10.81 5.90 -6.60
CA GLY A 11 -9.59 5.25 -6.10
C GLY A 11 -8.86 4.47 -7.19
N VAL A 12 -7.70 3.89 -6.85
CA VAL A 12 -6.86 3.13 -7.81
C VAL A 12 -7.64 2.00 -8.50
N ALA A 13 -8.51 1.28 -7.77
CA ALA A 13 -9.32 0.20 -8.33
C ALA A 13 -10.35 0.71 -9.36
N GLY A 14 -11.07 1.80 -9.02
CA GLY A 14 -12.07 2.39 -9.91
C GLY A 14 -11.44 3.00 -11.15
N LEU A 15 -10.33 3.72 -11.01
CA LEU A 15 -9.59 4.29 -12.14
C LEU A 15 -8.97 3.21 -13.04
N ALA A 16 -8.46 2.12 -12.48
CA ALA A 16 -8.00 0.97 -13.26
C ALA A 16 -9.17 0.35 -14.05
N CYS A 17 -10.31 0.12 -13.39
CA CYS A 17 -11.52 -0.38 -14.05
C CYS A 17 -11.94 0.54 -15.22
N ALA A 18 -12.06 1.84 -14.95
CA ALA A 18 -12.44 2.83 -15.97
C ALA A 18 -11.47 2.84 -17.16
N THR A 19 -10.15 2.79 -16.89
CA THR A 19 -9.12 2.74 -17.93
C THR A 19 -9.26 1.49 -18.81
N HIS A 20 -9.51 0.33 -18.21
CA HIS A 20 -9.69 -0.93 -18.96
C HIS A 20 -10.99 -0.92 -19.79
N LEU A 21 -12.09 -0.39 -19.25
CA LEU A 21 -13.36 -0.23 -19.98
C LEU A 21 -13.19 0.71 -21.16
N THR A 22 -12.55 1.86 -20.97
CA THR A 22 -12.28 2.84 -22.04
C THR A 22 -11.44 2.23 -23.16
N ARG A 23 -10.40 1.44 -22.83
CA ARG A 23 -9.62 0.69 -23.82
C ARG A 23 -10.46 -0.34 -24.58
N GLY A 24 -11.48 -0.91 -23.94
CA GLY A 24 -12.46 -1.78 -24.54
C GLY A 24 -13.56 -1.06 -25.35
N GLY A 25 -13.44 0.25 -25.59
CA GLY A 25 -14.39 1.04 -26.38
C GLY A 25 -15.70 1.37 -25.64
N VAL A 26 -15.72 1.26 -24.31
CA VAL A 26 -16.91 1.52 -23.48
C VAL A 26 -16.86 2.93 -22.92
N GLU A 27 -17.94 3.67 -23.06
CA GLU A 27 -18.12 4.97 -22.42
C GLU A 27 -18.24 4.80 -20.90
N VAL A 28 -17.47 5.58 -20.13
CA VAL A 28 -17.39 5.45 -18.67
C VAL A 28 -17.57 6.80 -17.99
N VAL A 29 -18.28 6.80 -16.88
CA VAL A 29 -18.34 7.92 -15.93
C VAL A 29 -17.88 7.44 -14.55
N VAL A 30 -16.85 8.07 -14.01
CA VAL A 30 -16.36 7.83 -12.64
C VAL A 30 -16.96 8.89 -11.72
N LEU A 31 -17.63 8.46 -10.65
CA LEU A 31 -18.21 9.32 -9.62
C LEU A 31 -17.37 9.19 -8.33
N GLU A 32 -16.69 10.26 -7.94
CA GLU A 32 -15.82 10.32 -6.75
C GLU A 32 -16.41 11.31 -5.73
N ALA A 33 -16.58 10.86 -4.49
CA ALA A 33 -17.15 11.67 -3.43
C ALA A 33 -16.21 12.79 -2.94
N SER A 34 -14.91 12.59 -3.02
CA SER A 34 -13.90 13.58 -2.62
C SER A 34 -13.69 14.65 -3.69
N ASP A 35 -12.97 15.69 -3.32
CA ASP A 35 -12.55 16.81 -4.19
C ASP A 35 -11.54 16.38 -5.27
N VAL A 36 -10.80 15.29 -5.04
CA VAL A 36 -9.79 14.75 -5.96
C VAL A 36 -9.84 13.22 -5.99
N VAL A 37 -9.30 12.64 -7.06
CA VAL A 37 -9.14 11.19 -7.22
C VAL A 37 -8.01 10.63 -6.36
N GLY A 38 -8.00 9.30 -6.17
CA GLY A 38 -6.91 8.56 -5.56
C GLY A 38 -7.32 7.76 -4.32
N GLY A 39 -8.37 8.18 -3.62
CA GLY A 39 -8.81 7.51 -2.39
C GLY A 39 -7.69 7.50 -1.34
N ARG A 40 -7.22 6.31 -0.96
CA ARG A 40 -6.10 6.12 -0.01
C ARG A 40 -4.72 6.47 -0.62
N VAL A 41 -4.58 6.41 -1.92
CA VAL A 41 -3.33 6.74 -2.64
C VAL A 41 -3.39 8.22 -3.04
N ARG A 42 -3.11 9.08 -2.09
CA ARG A 42 -3.22 10.54 -2.26
C ARG A 42 -2.03 11.23 -1.59
N THR A 43 -1.55 12.31 -2.21
CA THR A 43 -0.49 13.19 -1.71
C THR A 43 -1.05 14.59 -1.52
N ASP A 44 -0.93 15.12 -0.31
CA ASP A 44 -1.26 16.51 0.01
C ASP A 44 0.03 17.35 -0.02
N VAL A 45 -0.06 18.62 -0.43
CA VAL A 45 1.07 19.55 -0.37
C VAL A 45 0.84 20.52 0.78
N VAL A 46 1.78 20.54 1.72
CA VAL A 46 1.74 21.40 2.91
C VAL A 46 3.07 22.13 3.02
N GLU A 47 3.08 23.44 2.93
CA GLU A 47 4.28 24.28 3.03
C GLU A 47 5.43 23.81 2.09
N GLY A 48 5.09 23.33 0.90
CA GLY A 48 6.05 22.80 -0.07
C GLY A 48 6.49 21.36 0.15
N PHE A 49 6.09 20.71 1.25
CA PHE A 49 6.30 19.28 1.49
C PHE A 49 5.20 18.45 0.84
N ARG A 50 5.55 17.31 0.26
CA ARG A 50 4.59 16.32 -0.25
C ARG A 50 4.32 15.27 0.81
N LEU A 51 3.12 15.26 1.36
CA LEU A 51 2.67 14.37 2.43
C LEU A 51 1.75 13.30 1.84
N ASP A 52 2.25 12.10 1.67
CA ASP A 52 1.40 10.96 1.32
C ASP A 52 0.48 10.60 2.48
N ARG A 53 -0.73 10.16 2.20
CA ARG A 53 -1.68 9.74 3.25
C ARG A 53 -1.31 8.38 3.81
N GLY A 54 -0.36 8.39 4.75
CA GLY A 54 0.34 7.23 5.29
C GLY A 54 1.64 6.94 4.55
N PHE A 55 2.55 6.21 5.21
CA PHE A 55 3.75 5.72 4.53
C PHE A 55 3.39 4.66 3.50
N GLN A 56 3.64 4.95 2.25
CA GLN A 56 3.32 4.09 1.11
C GLN A 56 4.52 3.98 0.19
N VAL A 57 4.63 2.85 -0.51
CA VAL A 57 5.63 2.63 -1.56
C VAL A 57 4.98 1.94 -2.76
N LEU A 58 5.50 2.21 -3.94
CA LEU A 58 5.20 1.47 -5.15
C LEU A 58 6.20 0.31 -5.26
N LEU A 59 5.72 -0.95 -5.28
CA LEU A 59 6.55 -2.11 -5.54
C LEU A 59 6.59 -2.38 -7.04
N THR A 60 7.77 -2.23 -7.66
CA THR A 60 7.92 -2.28 -9.12
C THR A 60 7.70 -3.68 -9.70
N ALA A 61 7.85 -4.74 -8.90
CA ALA A 61 7.62 -6.12 -9.31
C ALA A 61 6.16 -6.58 -9.20
N TYR A 62 5.23 -5.71 -8.85
CA TYR A 62 3.81 -6.04 -8.93
C TYR A 62 3.38 -6.21 -10.39
N PRO A 63 2.84 -7.39 -10.80
CA PRO A 63 2.46 -7.63 -12.19
C PRO A 63 1.46 -6.61 -12.75
N GLU A 64 0.47 -6.18 -11.94
CA GLU A 64 -0.53 -5.22 -12.41
C GLU A 64 0.05 -3.80 -12.54
N VAL A 65 1.09 -3.46 -11.79
CA VAL A 65 1.82 -2.19 -11.95
C VAL A 65 2.43 -2.13 -13.35
N ALA A 66 3.16 -3.17 -13.76
CA ALA A 66 3.77 -3.22 -15.10
C ALA A 66 2.72 -3.25 -16.23
N ARG A 67 1.55 -3.85 -15.98
CA ARG A 67 0.44 -3.96 -16.96
C ARG A 67 -0.34 -2.65 -17.11
N THR A 68 -0.48 -1.89 -16.02
CA THR A 68 -1.46 -0.80 -15.93
C THR A 68 -0.81 0.57 -15.92
N LEU A 69 0.38 0.71 -15.32
CA LEU A 69 1.06 2.00 -15.16
C LEU A 69 2.20 2.18 -16.17
N ASP A 70 2.47 3.41 -16.52
CA ASP A 70 3.70 3.80 -17.19
C ASP A 70 4.68 4.33 -16.13
N LEU A 71 5.75 3.61 -15.89
CA LEU A 71 6.71 3.93 -14.83
C LEU A 71 7.65 5.09 -15.21
N GLY A 72 7.84 5.36 -16.51
CA GLY A 72 8.71 6.44 -16.98
C GLY A 72 8.30 7.82 -16.45
N PRO A 73 7.08 8.28 -16.72
CA PRO A 73 6.58 9.58 -16.23
C PRO A 73 6.45 9.69 -14.71
N LEU A 74 6.41 8.57 -13.97
CA LEU A 74 6.39 8.60 -12.52
C LEU A 74 7.75 8.96 -11.91
N ALA A 75 8.84 8.90 -12.68
CA ALA A 75 10.20 9.24 -12.26
C ALA A 75 10.55 8.62 -10.88
N LEU A 76 10.46 7.29 -10.81
CA LEU A 76 10.56 6.54 -9.55
C LEU A 76 11.93 6.67 -8.88
N ALA A 77 11.95 7.18 -7.66
CA ALA A 77 13.09 7.14 -6.76
C ALA A 77 13.03 5.89 -5.88
N ARG A 78 14.16 5.16 -5.77
CA ARG A 78 14.21 3.83 -5.15
C ARG A 78 14.80 3.87 -3.75
N PHE A 79 14.22 3.07 -2.86
CA PHE A 79 14.87 2.75 -1.60
C PHE A 79 16.09 1.85 -1.82
N GLU A 80 17.12 1.99 -0.98
CA GLU A 80 18.17 0.99 -0.89
C GLU A 80 17.58 -0.35 -0.40
N PRO A 81 17.97 -1.49 -1.01
CA PRO A 81 17.47 -2.81 -0.63
C PRO A 81 18.06 -3.25 0.71
N GLY A 82 17.32 -2.97 1.77
CA GLY A 82 17.72 -3.23 3.15
C GLY A 82 16.96 -2.33 4.13
N ALA A 83 17.42 -2.32 5.36
CA ALA A 83 16.86 -1.49 6.42
C ALA A 83 17.93 -1.17 7.50
N LEU A 84 17.71 -0.09 8.24
CA LEU A 84 18.35 0.14 9.51
C LEU A 84 17.41 -0.33 10.63
N VAL A 85 17.86 -1.24 11.46
CA VAL A 85 17.08 -1.79 12.58
C VAL A 85 17.58 -1.18 13.88
N ARG A 86 16.71 -0.47 14.60
CA ARG A 86 16.99 0.03 15.94
C ARG A 86 16.82 -1.10 16.93
N TYR A 87 17.89 -1.48 17.62
CA TYR A 87 17.89 -2.53 18.64
C TYR A 87 19.03 -2.30 19.65
N GLU A 88 18.76 -2.47 20.95
CA GLU A 88 19.71 -2.24 22.06
C GLU A 88 20.40 -0.88 21.98
N GLY A 89 19.65 0.17 21.72
CA GLY A 89 20.15 1.54 21.67
C GLY A 89 21.05 1.86 20.47
N ARG A 90 21.13 1.00 19.44
CA ARG A 90 21.97 1.17 18.25
C ARG A 90 21.22 0.88 16.97
N PHE A 91 21.77 1.37 15.85
CA PHE A 91 21.30 1.01 14.52
C PHE A 91 22.12 -0.15 13.97
N HIS A 92 21.45 -1.20 13.55
CA HIS A 92 22.03 -2.36 12.90
C HIS A 92 21.57 -2.39 11.44
N ARG A 93 22.54 -2.45 10.54
CA ARG A 93 22.22 -2.53 9.10
C ARG A 93 21.86 -3.97 8.70
N VAL A 94 20.73 -4.11 8.04
CA VAL A 94 20.32 -5.33 7.33
C VAL A 94 20.30 -5.01 5.84
N VAL A 95 21.03 -5.76 5.04
CA VAL A 95 21.19 -5.53 3.60
C VAL A 95 20.83 -6.79 2.85
N ASP A 96 20.19 -6.65 1.68
CA ASP A 96 19.99 -7.75 0.75
C ASP A 96 21.34 -8.13 0.11
N PRO A 97 21.93 -9.30 0.44
CA PRO A 97 23.25 -9.68 -0.04
C PRO A 97 23.29 -9.96 -1.55
N TRP A 98 22.17 -10.31 -2.15
CA TRP A 98 22.10 -10.58 -3.61
C TRP A 98 22.11 -9.28 -4.41
N ARG A 99 21.62 -8.20 -3.82
CA ARG A 99 21.56 -6.90 -4.49
C ARG A 99 22.72 -5.97 -4.10
N ARG A 100 23.31 -6.18 -2.92
CA ARG A 100 24.43 -5.37 -2.37
C ARG A 100 25.48 -6.27 -1.68
N PRO A 101 26.18 -7.17 -2.42
CA PRO A 101 27.04 -8.18 -1.82
C PRO A 101 28.18 -7.57 -0.97
N PHE A 102 28.80 -6.48 -1.42
CA PHE A 102 29.89 -5.84 -0.68
C PHE A 102 29.43 -5.15 0.63
N ARG A 103 28.21 -4.63 0.68
CA ARG A 103 27.65 -4.03 1.90
C ARG A 103 27.13 -5.09 2.88
N ALA A 104 26.84 -6.29 2.41
CA ALA A 104 26.34 -7.38 3.25
C ALA A 104 27.41 -7.95 4.21
N LEU A 105 28.69 -7.81 3.92
CA LEU A 105 29.77 -8.29 4.78
C LEU A 105 29.69 -7.74 6.21
N GLY A 106 29.34 -6.46 6.37
CA GLY A 106 29.15 -5.83 7.67
C GLY A 106 27.92 -6.32 8.44
N SER A 107 26.92 -6.90 7.76
CA SER A 107 25.70 -7.42 8.38
C SER A 107 25.84 -8.85 8.91
N VAL A 108 26.94 -9.54 8.64
CA VAL A 108 27.16 -10.93 9.08
C VAL A 108 27.14 -11.06 10.60
N PHE A 109 27.69 -10.07 11.30
CA PHE A 109 27.77 -10.02 12.78
C PHE A 109 26.62 -9.25 13.42
N SER A 110 25.61 -8.83 12.65
CA SER A 110 24.46 -8.13 13.20
C SER A 110 23.65 -9.04 14.14
N PRO A 111 23.19 -8.54 15.31
CA PRO A 111 22.39 -9.31 16.26
C PRO A 111 20.94 -9.52 15.81
N ILE A 112 20.57 -9.05 14.61
CA ILE A 112 19.19 -9.09 14.07
C ILE A 112 18.74 -10.51 13.68
N GLY A 113 19.58 -11.49 13.82
CA GLY A 113 19.27 -12.91 13.59
C GLY A 113 20.54 -13.73 13.65
N THR A 114 20.39 -15.03 13.75
CA THR A 114 21.50 -15.99 13.81
C THR A 114 22.10 -16.24 12.41
N LEU A 115 23.27 -16.87 12.32
CA LEU A 115 23.83 -17.34 11.06
C LEU A 115 22.90 -18.37 10.37
N ALA A 116 22.19 -19.18 11.17
CA ALA A 116 21.21 -20.12 10.65
C ALA A 116 20.03 -19.38 10.01
N ASP A 117 19.57 -18.27 10.59
CA ASP A 117 18.49 -17.45 9.97
C ASP A 117 18.94 -16.83 8.66
N LYS A 118 20.18 -16.37 8.55
CA LYS A 118 20.72 -15.83 7.28
C LYS A 118 20.73 -16.89 6.16
N ARG A 119 21.07 -18.16 6.49
CA ARG A 119 20.95 -19.27 5.54
C ARG A 119 19.49 -19.56 5.17
N ARG A 120 18.56 -19.50 6.14
CA ARG A 120 17.13 -19.70 5.91
C ARG A 120 16.54 -18.62 5.04
N ILE A 121 16.95 -17.34 5.21
CA ILE A 121 16.56 -16.27 4.29
C ILE A 121 17.01 -16.58 2.86
N GLY A 122 18.22 -17.10 2.67
CA GLY A 122 18.71 -17.52 1.36
C GLY A 122 17.88 -18.63 0.74
N ALA A 123 17.58 -19.68 1.52
CA ALA A 123 16.72 -20.78 1.07
C ALA A 123 15.29 -20.31 0.76
N LEU A 124 14.71 -19.49 1.64
CA LEU A 124 13.40 -18.86 1.44
C LEU A 124 13.38 -18.05 0.13
N ARG A 125 14.37 -17.19 -0.07
CA ARG A 125 14.47 -16.39 -1.29
C ARG A 125 14.55 -17.27 -2.54
N GLY A 126 15.40 -18.31 -2.52
CA GLY A 126 15.54 -19.25 -3.64
C GLY A 126 14.21 -19.92 -4.00
N ASP A 127 13.50 -20.44 -3.00
CA ASP A 127 12.18 -21.07 -3.15
C ASP A 127 11.14 -20.09 -3.74
N LEU A 128 11.05 -18.87 -3.17
CA LEU A 128 10.01 -17.93 -3.55
C LEU A 128 10.26 -17.23 -4.89
N VAL A 129 11.52 -16.98 -5.23
CA VAL A 129 11.88 -16.38 -6.53
C VAL A 129 11.67 -17.36 -7.69
N ALA A 130 11.88 -18.66 -7.46
CA ALA A 130 11.65 -19.71 -8.45
C ALA A 130 10.16 -19.95 -8.74
N ALA A 131 9.27 -19.69 -7.78
CA ALA A 131 7.84 -19.91 -7.94
C ALA A 131 7.17 -18.78 -8.75
N ALA A 132 6.12 -19.09 -9.52
CA ALA A 132 5.28 -18.06 -10.12
C ALA A 132 4.45 -17.33 -9.03
N PRO A 133 4.13 -16.03 -9.20
CA PRO A 133 3.37 -15.27 -8.20
C PRO A 133 2.04 -15.93 -7.80
N ASP A 134 1.29 -16.44 -8.78
CA ASP A 134 -0.03 -17.05 -8.55
C ASP A 134 0.08 -18.38 -7.79
N ASP A 135 1.17 -19.16 -8.03
CA ASP A 135 1.43 -20.40 -7.30
C ASP A 135 1.65 -20.14 -5.80
N LEU A 136 2.27 -19.01 -5.43
CA LEU A 136 2.46 -18.62 -4.03
C LEU A 136 1.13 -18.38 -3.33
N LEU A 137 0.16 -17.76 -4.02
CA LEU A 137 -1.18 -17.52 -3.50
C LEU A 137 -2.04 -18.78 -3.42
N ALA A 138 -1.65 -19.86 -4.11
CA ALA A 138 -2.33 -21.16 -4.07
C ALA A 138 -1.73 -22.16 -3.05
N ARG A 139 -0.58 -21.86 -2.43
CA ARG A 139 0.07 -22.73 -1.44
C ARG A 139 -0.83 -23.05 -0.24
N PRO A 140 -0.54 -24.13 0.53
CA PRO A 140 -1.17 -24.35 1.83
C PRO A 140 -1.06 -23.13 2.73
N GLU A 141 -2.16 -22.75 3.36
CA GLU A 141 -2.27 -21.49 4.09
C GLU A 141 -2.19 -21.69 5.60
N THR A 142 -1.43 -20.80 6.22
CA THR A 142 -1.37 -20.61 7.66
C THR A 142 -1.13 -19.12 7.95
N SER A 143 -0.93 -18.71 9.20
CA SER A 143 -0.48 -17.35 9.49
C SER A 143 0.98 -17.13 9.09
N ALA A 144 1.36 -15.89 8.83
CA ALA A 144 2.76 -15.53 8.58
C ALA A 144 3.69 -15.94 9.74
N ALA A 145 3.24 -15.76 10.99
CA ALA A 145 3.98 -16.19 12.17
C ALA A 145 4.22 -17.69 12.18
N ALA A 146 3.17 -18.51 11.97
CA ALA A 146 3.29 -19.96 11.92
C ALA A 146 4.22 -20.41 10.78
N ARG A 147 4.11 -19.81 9.60
CA ARG A 147 4.98 -20.11 8.47
C ARG A 147 6.45 -19.82 8.75
N LEU A 148 6.76 -18.72 9.40
CA LEU A 148 8.14 -18.41 9.80
C LEU A 148 8.67 -19.42 10.82
N ALA A 149 7.84 -19.86 11.77
CA ALA A 149 8.19 -20.92 12.73
C ALA A 149 8.41 -22.28 12.03
N GLU A 150 7.51 -22.69 11.12
CA GLU A 150 7.65 -23.91 10.30
C GLU A 150 8.95 -23.91 9.49
N ARG A 151 9.36 -22.74 8.99
CA ARG A 151 10.65 -22.59 8.30
C ARG A 151 11.84 -22.49 9.24
N GLY A 152 11.62 -22.59 10.55
CA GLY A 152 12.63 -22.67 11.60
C GLY A 152 13.31 -21.35 11.95
N PHE A 153 12.75 -20.18 11.57
CA PHE A 153 13.32 -18.90 11.97
C PHE A 153 13.35 -18.75 13.49
N SER A 154 14.46 -18.21 14.01
CA SER A 154 14.61 -17.98 15.43
C SER A 154 13.68 -16.85 15.93
N PRO A 155 13.29 -16.85 17.22
CA PRO A 155 12.56 -15.74 17.80
C PRO A 155 13.25 -14.38 17.57
N SER A 156 14.59 -14.35 17.65
CA SER A 156 15.34 -13.11 17.42
C SER A 156 15.19 -12.56 16.00
N ALA A 157 15.20 -13.41 14.97
CA ALA A 157 14.94 -12.98 13.60
C ALA A 157 13.50 -12.50 13.44
N VAL A 158 12.53 -13.24 14.01
CA VAL A 158 11.11 -12.89 13.95
C VAL A 158 10.85 -11.56 14.65
N ASP A 159 11.32 -11.38 15.87
CA ASP A 159 11.01 -10.20 16.69
C ASP A 159 11.78 -8.96 16.23
N ARG A 160 13.03 -9.12 15.76
CA ARG A 160 13.89 -7.98 15.43
C ARG A 160 13.84 -7.56 13.96
N PHE A 161 13.35 -8.41 13.07
CA PHE A 161 13.23 -8.08 11.65
C PHE A 161 11.83 -8.30 11.09
N PHE A 162 11.30 -9.53 11.15
CA PHE A 162 10.03 -9.83 10.47
C PHE A 162 8.85 -9.04 11.06
N LYS A 163 8.73 -8.96 12.39
CA LYS A 163 7.67 -8.19 13.05
C LYS A 163 7.75 -6.68 12.77
N PRO A 164 8.90 -6.00 12.90
CA PRO A 164 8.98 -4.59 12.55
C PRO A 164 8.73 -4.31 11.08
N PHE A 165 9.32 -5.12 10.18
CA PHE A 165 9.19 -4.91 8.74
C PHE A 165 7.77 -5.23 8.25
N PHE A 166 7.32 -6.47 8.43
CA PHE A 166 5.99 -6.87 8.00
C PHE A 166 4.88 -6.29 8.88
N GLY A 167 5.20 -5.88 10.11
CA GLY A 167 4.30 -5.11 10.96
C GLY A 167 3.87 -3.79 10.30
N GLY A 168 4.80 -3.08 9.67
CA GLY A 168 4.49 -1.91 8.85
C GLY A 168 3.71 -2.22 7.59
N VAL A 169 4.03 -3.34 6.91
CA VAL A 169 3.35 -3.77 5.69
C VAL A 169 1.93 -4.28 5.94
N PHE A 170 1.73 -5.04 7.02
CA PHE A 170 0.43 -5.64 7.39
C PHE A 170 -0.36 -4.79 8.36
N LEU A 171 0.22 -3.71 8.87
CA LEU A 171 -0.32 -2.86 9.93
C LEU A 171 -0.64 -3.65 11.21
N GLU A 172 0.17 -4.68 11.52
CA GLU A 172 0.06 -5.49 12.75
C GLU A 172 1.33 -6.30 13.01
N ARG A 173 1.81 -6.33 14.25
CA ARG A 173 3.05 -7.02 14.65
C ARG A 173 2.85 -8.49 15.01
N ALA A 174 1.62 -8.96 15.19
CA ALA A 174 1.36 -10.35 15.56
C ALA A 174 1.58 -11.34 14.41
N LEU A 175 1.75 -10.82 13.17
CA LEU A 175 1.95 -11.60 11.94
C LEU A 175 0.85 -12.65 11.74
N THR A 176 -0.40 -12.27 12.04
CA THR A 176 -1.60 -13.09 11.85
C THR A 176 -2.06 -13.13 10.40
N THR A 177 -1.53 -12.23 9.58
CA THR A 177 -1.78 -12.15 8.13
C THR A 177 -1.39 -13.45 7.44
N SER A 178 -2.04 -13.77 6.33
CA SER A 178 -1.84 -14.99 5.54
C SER A 178 -0.37 -15.21 5.18
N SER A 179 0.11 -16.45 5.36
CA SER A 179 1.43 -16.89 4.93
C SER A 179 1.63 -16.79 3.42
N ARG A 180 0.57 -17.01 2.63
CA ARG A 180 0.59 -16.84 1.17
C ARG A 180 0.96 -15.41 0.79
N TRP A 181 0.37 -14.44 1.51
CA TRP A 181 0.64 -13.03 1.29
C TRP A 181 2.04 -12.62 1.76
N LEU A 182 2.53 -13.15 2.87
CA LEU A 182 3.92 -13.00 3.31
C LEU A 182 4.90 -13.48 2.22
N GLU A 183 4.71 -14.71 1.73
CA GLU A 183 5.59 -15.32 0.73
C GLU A 183 5.53 -14.58 -0.61
N TYR A 184 4.35 -14.16 -1.05
CA TYR A 184 4.17 -13.34 -2.25
C TYR A 184 4.93 -12.01 -2.13
N LEU A 185 4.74 -11.27 -1.04
CA LEU A 185 5.41 -9.98 -0.82
C LEU A 185 6.91 -10.14 -0.68
N PHE A 186 7.38 -11.17 0.02
CA PHE A 186 8.81 -11.45 0.12
C PHE A 186 9.43 -11.63 -1.28
N ARG A 187 8.77 -12.38 -2.16
CA ARG A 187 9.19 -12.50 -3.56
C ARG A 187 9.22 -11.14 -4.26
N VAL A 188 8.17 -10.35 -4.13
CA VAL A 188 8.08 -9.03 -4.76
C VAL A 188 9.23 -8.12 -4.31
N PHE A 189 9.54 -8.08 -3.02
CA PHE A 189 10.71 -7.35 -2.50
C PHE A 189 12.04 -7.92 -2.98
N ALA A 190 12.14 -9.23 -3.16
CA ALA A 190 13.37 -9.89 -3.60
C ALA A 190 13.72 -9.63 -5.08
N VAL A 191 12.72 -9.41 -5.94
CA VAL A 191 12.92 -9.26 -7.40
C VAL A 191 12.67 -7.85 -7.94
N GLY A 192 12.05 -6.96 -7.14
CA GLY A 192 11.73 -5.59 -7.52
C GLY A 192 12.24 -4.56 -6.53
N ASP A 193 11.90 -3.31 -6.78
CA ASP A 193 12.24 -2.17 -5.94
C ASP A 193 11.02 -1.67 -5.18
N ALA A 194 11.23 -1.21 -3.96
CA ALA A 194 10.34 -0.26 -3.30
C ALA A 194 10.73 1.15 -3.75
N ALA A 195 9.76 1.91 -4.22
CA ALA A 195 10.03 3.21 -4.82
C ALA A 195 8.93 4.24 -4.50
N LEU A 196 9.30 5.52 -4.63
CA LEU A 196 8.38 6.64 -4.54
C LEU A 196 8.33 7.37 -5.89
N PRO A 197 7.14 7.70 -6.43
CA PRO A 197 7.03 8.65 -7.52
C PRO A 197 7.56 10.03 -7.09
N ALA A 198 8.29 10.72 -7.96
CA ALA A 198 8.89 12.03 -7.65
C ALA A 198 7.86 13.08 -7.20
N GLU A 199 6.63 12.97 -7.68
CA GLU A 199 5.50 13.87 -7.38
C GLU A 199 4.58 13.35 -6.25
N GLY A 200 5.02 12.37 -5.45
CA GLY A 200 4.22 11.71 -4.43
C GLY A 200 3.39 10.55 -4.99
N MET A 201 2.92 9.69 -4.09
CA MET A 201 2.11 8.51 -4.45
C MET A 201 0.83 8.87 -5.21
N GLY A 202 0.28 10.05 -4.98
CA GLY A 202 -0.87 10.59 -5.72
C GLY A 202 -0.64 10.74 -7.24
N ALA A 203 0.60 10.68 -7.71
CA ALA A 203 0.90 10.66 -9.15
C ALA A 203 0.32 9.40 -9.85
N VAL A 204 0.22 8.28 -9.15
CA VAL A 204 -0.34 7.03 -9.68
C VAL A 204 -1.81 7.19 -10.10
N PRO A 205 -2.74 7.55 -9.21
CA PRO A 205 -4.12 7.76 -9.62
C PRO A 205 -4.30 8.93 -10.59
N ARG A 206 -3.50 9.99 -10.50
CA ARG A 206 -3.53 11.08 -11.50
C ARG A 206 -3.16 10.57 -12.89
N GLN A 207 -2.16 9.71 -13.02
CA GLN A 207 -1.79 9.10 -14.30
C GLN A 207 -2.94 8.25 -14.88
N LEU A 208 -3.64 7.48 -14.06
CA LEU A 208 -4.79 6.68 -14.49
C LEU A 208 -5.95 7.58 -14.94
N ALA A 209 -6.28 8.61 -14.17
CA ALA A 209 -7.35 9.56 -14.50
C ALA A 209 -7.06 10.33 -15.79
N ALA A 210 -5.80 10.72 -16.02
CA ALA A 210 -5.39 11.44 -17.24
C ALA A 210 -5.54 10.62 -18.53
N ARG A 211 -5.70 9.31 -18.44
CA ARG A 211 -5.96 8.42 -19.61
C ARG A 211 -7.43 8.32 -19.98
N LEU A 212 -8.31 8.86 -19.14
CA LEU A 212 -9.75 8.85 -19.38
C LEU A 212 -10.15 10.06 -20.24
N PRO A 213 -11.20 9.95 -21.06
CA PRO A 213 -11.72 11.09 -21.80
C PRO A 213 -12.09 12.27 -20.88
N ALA A 214 -11.93 13.48 -21.36
CA ALA A 214 -12.28 14.69 -20.60
C ALA A 214 -13.75 14.62 -20.15
N GLY A 215 -14.01 14.97 -18.88
CA GLY A 215 -15.36 14.93 -18.30
C GLY A 215 -15.82 13.54 -17.83
N SER A 216 -15.04 12.47 -18.04
CA SER A 216 -15.38 11.13 -17.54
C SER A 216 -15.28 11.03 -16.01
N VAL A 217 -14.45 11.85 -15.35
CA VAL A 217 -14.30 11.84 -13.91
C VAL A 217 -15.03 13.04 -13.31
N ARG A 218 -15.94 12.78 -12.37
CA ARG A 218 -16.71 13.79 -11.64
C ARG A 218 -16.38 13.66 -10.15
N THR A 219 -15.68 14.64 -9.61
CA THR A 219 -15.33 14.76 -8.19
C THR A 219 -16.39 15.55 -7.42
N GLY A 220 -16.42 15.42 -6.09
CA GLY A 220 -17.44 16.04 -5.24
C GLY A 220 -18.83 15.40 -5.38
N VAL A 221 -18.92 14.19 -5.97
CA VAL A 221 -20.18 13.51 -6.29
C VAL A 221 -20.27 12.22 -5.46
N ARG A 222 -21.07 12.25 -4.40
CA ARG A 222 -21.34 11.08 -3.54
C ARG A 222 -22.52 10.29 -4.06
N VAL A 223 -22.36 8.96 -4.12
CA VAL A 223 -23.42 8.00 -4.47
C VAL A 223 -23.94 7.36 -3.18
N GLU A 224 -25.26 7.28 -3.00
CA GLU A 224 -25.90 6.68 -1.82
C GLU A 224 -26.60 5.35 -2.12
N ALA A 225 -26.98 5.10 -3.36
CA ALA A 225 -27.61 3.83 -3.75
C ALA A 225 -27.21 3.43 -5.16
N VAL A 226 -27.19 2.11 -5.41
CA VAL A 226 -26.85 1.56 -6.72
C VAL A 226 -27.83 0.44 -7.13
N ALA A 227 -28.10 0.40 -8.43
CA ALA A 227 -28.81 -0.67 -9.12
C ALA A 227 -28.09 -1.00 -10.43
N PRO A 228 -28.38 -2.13 -11.11
CA PRO A 228 -27.71 -2.52 -12.34
C PRO A 228 -27.70 -1.47 -13.46
N THR A 229 -28.69 -0.60 -13.48
CA THR A 229 -28.86 0.41 -14.53
C THR A 229 -28.84 1.85 -14.02
N ARG A 230 -28.47 2.06 -12.75
CA ARG A 230 -28.57 3.38 -12.12
C ARG A 230 -27.69 3.50 -10.89
N ALA A 231 -27.02 4.66 -10.73
CA ALA A 231 -26.48 5.15 -9.46
C ALA A 231 -27.35 6.33 -9.00
N THR A 232 -27.69 6.39 -7.71
CA THR A 232 -28.43 7.50 -7.10
C THR A 232 -27.46 8.34 -6.26
N LEU A 233 -27.38 9.62 -6.58
CA LEU A 233 -26.53 10.56 -5.86
C LEU A 233 -27.11 10.93 -4.49
N ALA A 234 -26.28 11.44 -3.58
CA ALA A 234 -26.71 11.98 -2.29
C ALA A 234 -27.73 13.12 -2.40
N THR A 235 -27.79 13.78 -3.56
CA THR A 235 -28.82 14.79 -3.88
C THR A 235 -30.18 14.18 -4.25
N GLY A 236 -30.27 12.84 -4.37
CA GLY A 236 -31.45 12.14 -4.88
C GLY A 236 -31.48 12.01 -6.42
N GLU A 237 -30.58 12.68 -7.15
CA GLU A 237 -30.53 12.65 -8.62
C GLU A 237 -30.07 11.27 -9.11
N PRO A 238 -30.80 10.64 -10.08
CA PRO A 238 -30.38 9.39 -10.67
C PRO A 238 -29.40 9.62 -11.84
N VAL A 239 -28.32 8.84 -11.88
CA VAL A 239 -27.41 8.73 -13.02
C VAL A 239 -27.65 7.40 -13.72
N GLY A 240 -28.18 7.44 -14.94
CA GLY A 240 -28.46 6.25 -15.76
C GLY A 240 -27.17 5.55 -16.18
N ALA A 241 -27.17 4.22 -16.19
CA ALA A 241 -26.01 3.41 -16.53
C ALA A 241 -26.39 2.18 -17.36
N SER A 242 -25.48 1.70 -18.21
CA SER A 242 -25.58 0.37 -18.83
C SER A 242 -25.09 -0.75 -17.90
N ALA A 243 -24.25 -0.40 -16.94
CA ALA A 243 -23.79 -1.23 -15.82
C ALA A 243 -23.19 -0.32 -14.73
N VAL A 244 -23.13 -0.80 -13.48
CA VAL A 244 -22.54 -0.09 -12.36
C VAL A 244 -21.42 -0.93 -11.73
N VAL A 245 -20.26 -0.31 -11.52
CA VAL A 245 -19.12 -0.90 -10.78
C VAL A 245 -18.92 -0.12 -9.50
N VAL A 246 -19.07 -0.76 -8.34
CA VAL A 246 -18.75 -0.17 -7.04
C VAL A 246 -17.29 -0.43 -6.72
N ALA A 247 -16.50 0.64 -6.67
CA ALA A 247 -15.06 0.61 -6.42
C ALA A 247 -14.66 1.49 -5.23
N THR A 248 -15.54 1.56 -4.24
CA THR A 248 -15.37 2.31 -2.99
C THR A 248 -14.55 1.51 -1.97
N GLU A 249 -14.24 2.12 -0.83
CA GLU A 249 -13.68 1.42 0.33
C GLU A 249 -14.63 0.31 0.83
N ALA A 250 -14.06 -0.70 1.52
CA ALA A 250 -14.82 -1.88 1.93
C ALA A 250 -16.12 -1.56 2.72
N PRO A 251 -16.14 -0.68 3.72
CA PRO A 251 -17.37 -0.34 4.44
C PRO A 251 -18.44 0.31 3.56
N GLU A 252 -18.06 1.19 2.65
CA GLU A 252 -18.99 1.82 1.69
C GLU A 252 -19.52 0.79 0.69
N ALA A 253 -18.66 -0.10 0.18
CA ALA A 253 -19.07 -1.19 -0.71
C ALA A 253 -20.08 -2.12 -0.01
N ARG A 254 -19.89 -2.40 1.30
CA ARG A 254 -20.86 -3.13 2.11
C ARG A 254 -22.20 -2.42 2.17
N GLY A 255 -22.18 -1.11 2.44
CA GLY A 255 -23.42 -0.31 2.51
C GLY A 255 -24.19 -0.30 1.19
N LEU A 256 -23.50 -0.11 0.06
CA LEU A 256 -24.10 -0.02 -1.27
C LEU A 256 -24.56 -1.36 -1.82
N LEU A 257 -23.89 -2.47 -1.48
CA LEU A 257 -24.10 -3.78 -2.12
C LEU A 257 -24.61 -4.87 -1.19
N GLY A 258 -24.61 -4.65 0.12
CA GLY A 258 -24.96 -5.68 1.11
C GLY A 258 -23.93 -6.82 1.17
N LEU A 259 -22.69 -6.62 0.68
CA LEU A 259 -21.67 -7.66 0.64
C LEU A 259 -20.98 -7.80 1.99
N ASP A 260 -20.56 -9.04 2.30
CA ASP A 260 -19.59 -9.24 3.37
C ASP A 260 -18.20 -8.77 2.95
N VAL A 261 -17.60 -7.96 3.80
CA VAL A 261 -16.28 -7.36 3.57
C VAL A 261 -15.38 -7.57 4.78
N PRO A 262 -14.07 -7.69 4.58
CA PRO A 262 -13.14 -7.83 5.70
C PRO A 262 -13.16 -6.59 6.60
N ALA A 263 -12.83 -6.78 7.87
CA ALA A 263 -12.49 -5.68 8.76
C ALA A 263 -11.28 -4.90 8.21
N MET A 264 -11.14 -3.66 8.63
CA MET A 264 -10.02 -2.81 8.21
C MET A 264 -9.04 -2.60 9.36
N ARG A 265 -7.76 -2.56 9.04
CA ARG A 265 -6.71 -2.10 9.94
C ARG A 265 -6.45 -0.62 9.71
N GLY A 266 -6.13 0.06 10.79
CA GLY A 266 -5.75 1.46 10.75
C GLY A 266 -4.30 1.69 11.13
N VAL A 267 -3.80 2.85 10.76
CA VAL A 267 -2.45 3.33 11.06
C VAL A 267 -2.48 4.82 11.30
N THR A 268 -1.59 5.32 12.14
CA THR A 268 -1.36 6.76 12.29
C THR A 268 0.02 7.11 11.72
N CYS A 269 0.05 8.08 10.82
CA CYS A 269 1.28 8.58 10.23
C CYS A 269 1.57 10.00 10.72
N LEU A 270 2.79 10.23 11.23
CA LEU A 270 3.26 11.56 11.61
C LEU A 270 4.29 12.02 10.58
N HIS A 271 4.12 13.23 10.09
CA HIS A 271 5.07 13.88 9.19
C HIS A 271 5.77 15.02 9.92
N PHE A 272 7.10 14.96 9.97
CA PHE A 272 7.93 16.02 10.55
C PHE A 272 8.80 16.65 9.47
N ALA A 273 8.90 17.97 9.53
CA ALA A 273 9.95 18.72 8.84
C ALA A 273 11.18 18.78 9.75
N ALA A 274 12.33 18.34 9.25
CA ALA A 274 13.63 18.46 9.90
C ALA A 274 14.55 19.37 9.08
N GLU A 275 15.48 20.08 9.75
CA GLU A 275 16.47 20.94 9.09
C GLU A 275 17.53 20.13 8.33
N ARG A 276 17.76 18.89 8.74
CA ARG A 276 18.71 17.95 8.14
C ARG A 276 18.14 16.56 8.12
N ASP A 277 18.59 15.76 7.16
CA ASP A 277 18.29 14.33 7.10
C ASP A 277 19.00 13.60 8.26
N PRO A 278 18.25 12.97 9.20
CA PRO A 278 18.84 12.27 10.34
C PRO A 278 19.44 10.91 9.97
N VAL A 279 19.17 10.38 8.79
CA VAL A 279 19.58 9.03 8.35
C VAL A 279 20.64 9.09 7.27
N SER A 280 20.62 10.12 6.42
CA SER A 280 21.53 10.37 5.29
C SER A 280 21.56 9.26 4.24
N GLU A 281 20.55 8.41 4.21
CA GLU A 281 20.43 7.28 3.27
C GLU A 281 18.96 7.00 2.92
N PRO A 282 18.66 6.55 1.68
CA PRO A 282 17.30 6.23 1.26
C PRO A 282 16.88 4.83 1.75
N VAL A 283 16.87 4.61 3.07
CA VAL A 283 16.53 3.32 3.70
C VAL A 283 15.33 3.44 4.64
N LEU A 284 14.65 2.33 4.86
CA LEU A 284 13.65 2.20 5.91
C LEU A 284 14.34 1.99 7.26
N VAL A 285 13.88 2.69 8.29
CA VAL A 285 14.31 2.51 9.68
C VAL A 285 13.22 1.73 10.42
N LEU A 286 13.58 0.59 10.98
CA LEU A 286 12.68 -0.33 11.70
C LEU A 286 12.94 -0.26 13.21
N ASN A 287 11.89 -0.30 13.99
CA ASN A 287 11.99 -0.36 15.45
C ASN A 287 11.85 -1.79 15.97
N ALA A 288 12.95 -2.35 16.44
CA ALA A 288 12.98 -3.64 17.13
C ALA A 288 13.13 -3.51 18.65
N GLU A 289 13.09 -2.28 19.19
CA GLU A 289 13.09 -2.08 20.64
C GLU A 289 11.76 -2.53 21.25
N PRO A 290 11.78 -3.28 22.36
CA PRO A 290 10.56 -3.67 23.06
C PRO A 290 9.79 -2.44 23.57
N GLY A 291 8.46 -2.45 23.39
CA GLY A 291 7.57 -1.41 23.93
C GLY A 291 7.65 -0.05 23.22
N GLY A 292 8.33 0.04 22.08
CA GLY A 292 8.37 1.27 21.28
C GLY A 292 7.01 1.62 20.66
N ILE A 293 6.72 2.92 20.59
CA ILE A 293 5.49 3.48 19.98
C ILE A 293 5.63 3.47 18.44
N VAL A 294 6.80 3.89 17.97
CA VAL A 294 7.15 3.94 16.54
C VAL A 294 7.32 2.53 16.00
N ASN A 295 6.69 2.20 14.89
CA ASN A 295 6.93 0.94 14.19
C ASN A 295 8.09 1.06 13.19
N ASP A 296 8.05 2.08 12.37
CA ASP A 296 9.06 2.38 11.36
C ASP A 296 9.12 3.89 11.07
N LEU A 297 10.19 4.29 10.40
CA LEU A 297 10.43 5.66 9.96
C LEU A 297 11.14 5.62 8.61
N ALA A 298 10.80 6.58 7.73
CA ALA A 298 11.54 6.85 6.51
C ALA A 298 11.74 8.35 6.32
N VAL A 299 12.93 8.74 5.84
CA VAL A 299 13.18 10.11 5.37
C VAL A 299 12.84 10.14 3.89
N LEU A 300 11.59 10.55 3.59
CA LEU A 300 11.06 10.48 2.22
C LEU A 300 11.84 11.35 1.24
N SER A 301 12.34 12.50 1.70
CA SER A 301 13.19 13.39 0.89
C SER A 301 14.60 12.84 0.63
N ALA A 302 15.11 11.91 1.44
CA ALA A 302 16.35 11.17 1.15
C ALA A 302 16.17 10.20 -0.01
N VAL A 303 14.95 9.65 -0.18
CA VAL A 303 14.59 8.77 -1.28
C VAL A 303 14.26 9.58 -2.52
N ALA A 304 13.31 10.52 -2.41
CA ALA A 304 12.82 11.37 -3.48
C ALA A 304 12.96 12.85 -3.05
N PRO A 305 13.98 13.58 -3.53
CA PRO A 305 14.24 14.95 -3.09
C PRO A 305 13.08 15.93 -3.25
N GLY A 306 12.20 15.68 -4.22
CA GLY A 306 10.99 16.48 -4.44
C GLY A 306 9.94 16.41 -3.32
N TYR A 307 10.11 15.56 -2.30
CA TYR A 307 9.19 15.47 -1.17
C TYR A 307 9.36 16.59 -0.14
N ALA A 308 10.49 17.32 -0.16
CA ALA A 308 10.73 18.45 0.73
C ALA A 308 11.26 19.67 -0.05
N PRO A 309 11.06 20.88 0.47
CA PRO A 309 11.77 22.05 -0.01
C PRO A 309 13.30 21.90 0.13
N ALA A 310 14.06 22.61 -0.74
CA ALA A 310 15.51 22.59 -0.66
C ALA A 310 16.01 23.00 0.75
N GLY A 311 16.97 22.23 1.28
CA GLY A 311 17.54 22.46 2.60
C GLY A 311 16.70 21.95 3.77
N ALA A 312 15.60 21.21 3.51
CA ALA A 312 14.79 20.57 4.52
C ALA A 312 14.66 19.06 4.27
N ALA A 313 14.32 18.30 5.30
CA ALA A 313 14.04 16.88 5.21
C ALA A 313 12.61 16.57 5.67
N LEU A 314 11.93 15.65 4.97
CA LEU A 314 10.64 15.11 5.36
C LEU A 314 10.82 13.75 6.01
N VAL A 315 10.50 13.68 7.30
CA VAL A 315 10.52 12.44 8.09
C VAL A 315 9.08 11.94 8.25
N SER A 316 8.82 10.74 7.74
CA SER A 316 7.54 10.03 7.90
C SER A 316 7.70 8.96 8.97
N VAL A 317 6.83 8.97 9.98
CA VAL A 317 6.85 8.07 11.14
C VAL A 317 5.55 7.30 11.20
N THR A 318 5.63 5.98 11.33
CA THR A 318 4.49 5.07 11.39
C THR A 318 4.23 4.62 12.82
N VAL A 319 3.00 4.82 13.30
CA VAL A 319 2.48 4.26 14.56
C VAL A 319 1.30 3.35 14.22
N LEU A 320 1.34 2.09 14.63
CA LEU A 320 0.27 1.12 14.33
C LEU A 320 -1.00 1.45 15.13
N GLY A 321 -2.15 1.35 14.44
CA GLY A 321 -3.45 1.68 15.00
C GLY A 321 -3.84 3.16 14.82
N VAL A 322 -5.03 3.51 15.31
CA VAL A 322 -5.66 4.85 15.14
C VAL A 322 -6.12 5.46 16.47
N GLY A 323 -5.61 4.97 17.58
CA GLY A 323 -5.84 5.59 18.88
C GLY A 323 -5.21 6.98 18.99
N PRO A 324 -5.49 7.72 20.05
CA PRO A 324 -4.79 8.95 20.35
C PRO A 324 -3.27 8.69 20.40
N VAL A 325 -2.50 9.44 19.61
CA VAL A 325 -1.04 9.37 19.61
C VAL A 325 -0.48 10.55 20.39
N ASP A 326 0.26 10.25 21.44
CA ASP A 326 1.05 11.26 22.15
C ASP A 326 2.27 11.64 21.30
N VAL A 327 2.19 12.78 20.63
CA VAL A 327 3.25 13.29 19.75
C VAL A 327 4.55 13.52 20.51
N GLU A 328 4.46 13.98 21.78
CA GLU A 328 5.65 14.23 22.58
C GLU A 328 6.31 12.92 23.05
N ALA A 329 5.55 11.87 23.31
CA ALA A 329 6.10 10.54 23.55
C ALA A 329 6.81 9.96 22.31
N VAL A 330 6.23 10.14 21.11
CA VAL A 330 6.90 9.80 19.84
C VAL A 330 8.19 10.60 19.67
N ARG A 331 8.14 11.91 19.92
CA ARG A 331 9.30 12.80 19.83
C ARG A 331 10.40 12.39 20.82
N ALA A 332 10.04 12.03 22.04
CA ALA A 332 10.97 11.54 23.05
C ALA A 332 11.62 10.20 22.64
N GLU A 333 10.86 9.31 22.00
CA GLU A 333 11.40 8.08 21.45
C GLU A 333 12.40 8.37 20.33
N LEU A 334 12.05 9.21 19.37
CA LEU A 334 12.91 9.61 18.26
C LEU A 334 14.17 10.36 18.74
N ALA A 335 14.07 11.14 19.82
CA ALA A 335 15.24 11.80 20.41
C ALA A 335 16.27 10.79 20.98
N ARG A 336 15.81 9.64 21.47
CA ARG A 336 16.73 8.54 21.83
C ARG A 336 17.42 7.89 20.63
N TRP A 337 16.86 8.06 19.41
CA TRP A 337 17.46 7.50 18.19
C TRP A 337 18.43 8.46 17.51
N PHE A 338 18.06 9.74 17.44
CA PHE A 338 18.73 10.75 16.61
C PHE A 338 19.28 11.94 17.43
N GLY A 339 19.08 11.94 18.76
CA GLY A 339 19.57 13.02 19.62
C GLY A 339 18.62 14.20 19.73
N ASP A 340 19.09 15.25 20.42
CA ASP A 340 18.28 16.41 20.80
C ASP A 340 17.77 17.25 19.61
N GLU A 341 18.33 17.10 18.42
CA GLU A 341 17.86 17.79 17.22
C GLU A 341 16.39 17.48 16.88
N VAL A 342 15.89 16.29 17.30
CA VAL A 342 14.49 15.88 17.12
C VAL A 342 13.52 16.87 17.79
N ARG A 343 13.94 17.53 18.86
CA ARG A 343 13.13 18.55 19.57
C ARG A 343 12.80 19.76 18.69
N ARG A 344 13.64 20.02 17.65
CA ARG A 344 13.43 21.11 16.69
C ARG A 344 12.61 20.68 15.47
N TRP A 345 12.36 19.36 15.31
CA TRP A 345 11.54 18.91 14.20
C TRP A 345 10.13 19.45 14.33
N ARG A 346 9.64 20.07 13.30
CA ARG A 346 8.30 20.64 13.28
C ARG A 346 7.29 19.63 12.79
N LEU A 347 6.25 19.34 13.57
CA LEU A 347 5.16 18.48 13.14
C LEU A 347 4.35 19.20 12.04
N LEU A 348 4.33 18.62 10.86
CA LEU A 348 3.52 19.09 9.73
C LEU A 348 2.10 18.54 9.81
N ARG A 349 1.99 17.24 10.12
CA ARG A 349 0.70 16.56 10.24
C ARG A 349 0.81 15.29 11.08
N CYS A 350 -0.21 15.05 11.90
CA CYS A 350 -0.52 13.74 12.49
C CYS A 350 -1.81 13.26 11.84
N LEU A 351 -1.75 12.15 11.09
CA LEU A 351 -2.84 11.66 10.25
C LEU A 351 -3.25 10.25 10.67
N PRO A 352 -4.36 10.09 11.40
CA PRO A 352 -4.98 8.79 11.61
C PRO A 352 -5.70 8.33 10.33
N ILE A 353 -5.46 7.08 9.93
CA ILE A 353 -6.04 6.45 8.73
C ILE A 353 -6.75 5.18 9.17
N PRO A 354 -8.04 5.25 9.53
CA PRO A 354 -8.76 4.11 10.12
C PRO A 354 -9.02 2.97 9.13
N LEU A 355 -9.14 3.27 7.85
CA LEU A 355 -9.42 2.30 6.80
C LEU A 355 -8.20 2.08 5.90
N ALA A 356 -7.01 1.91 6.51
CA ALA A 356 -5.76 1.87 5.76
C ALA A 356 -5.61 0.57 4.95
N LEU A 357 -5.92 -0.59 5.53
CA LEU A 357 -5.67 -1.88 4.90
C LEU A 357 -6.75 -2.92 5.28
N PRO A 358 -7.29 -3.70 4.32
CA PRO A 358 -8.15 -4.83 4.63
C PRO A 358 -7.41 -5.91 5.43
N VAL A 359 -8.07 -6.46 6.45
CA VAL A 359 -7.57 -7.65 7.17
C VAL A 359 -7.52 -8.84 6.22
N PHE A 360 -6.39 -9.54 6.19
CA PHE A 360 -6.13 -10.65 5.29
C PHE A 360 -5.57 -11.86 6.07
N GLN A 361 -6.38 -12.39 6.99
CA GLN A 361 -6.07 -13.53 7.82
C GLN A 361 -6.64 -14.82 7.24
N PRO A 362 -5.99 -15.98 7.47
CA PRO A 362 -6.53 -17.27 7.07
C PRO A 362 -7.93 -17.55 7.68
N PRO A 363 -8.85 -18.16 6.89
CA PRO A 363 -8.72 -18.55 5.50
C PRO A 363 -8.94 -17.37 4.55
N THR A 364 -8.05 -17.21 3.55
CA THR A 364 -8.17 -16.10 2.59
C THR A 364 -8.65 -16.54 1.22
N SER A 365 -9.31 -15.65 0.53
CA SER A 365 -9.58 -15.75 -0.90
C SER A 365 -8.95 -14.55 -1.60
N PRO A 366 -7.78 -14.72 -2.24
CA PRO A 366 -7.05 -13.61 -2.87
C PRO A 366 -7.71 -13.12 -4.16
N SER A 367 -8.79 -13.79 -4.61
CA SER A 367 -9.49 -13.48 -5.85
C SER A 367 -10.98 -13.78 -5.69
N LYS A 368 -11.75 -12.77 -5.23
CA LYS A 368 -13.20 -12.87 -5.08
C LYS A 368 -13.92 -12.46 -6.40
N PRO A 369 -15.09 -13.02 -6.73
CA PRO A 369 -15.84 -12.65 -7.94
C PRO A 369 -16.09 -11.14 -8.04
N ALA A 370 -15.90 -10.58 -9.24
CA ALA A 370 -16.18 -9.17 -9.51
C ALA A 370 -17.68 -8.91 -9.74
N THR A 371 -18.42 -9.90 -10.26
CA THR A 371 -19.86 -9.79 -10.50
C THR A 371 -20.63 -10.03 -9.22
N VAL A 372 -21.46 -9.08 -8.82
CA VAL A 372 -22.43 -9.20 -7.72
C VAL A 372 -23.73 -9.81 -8.23
N ARG A 373 -24.23 -9.26 -9.33
CA ARG A 373 -25.37 -9.73 -10.13
C ARG A 373 -25.29 -9.10 -11.53
N PRO A 374 -26.03 -9.58 -12.51
CA PRO A 374 -25.99 -9.02 -13.86
C PRO A 374 -26.17 -7.49 -13.88
N GLY A 375 -25.20 -6.77 -14.46
CA GLY A 375 -25.16 -5.32 -14.52
C GLY A 375 -24.62 -4.61 -13.26
N LEU A 376 -24.26 -5.34 -12.20
CA LEU A 376 -23.72 -4.78 -10.97
C LEU A 376 -22.44 -5.51 -10.54
N TYR A 377 -21.35 -4.76 -10.43
CA TYR A 377 -20.01 -5.29 -10.21
C TYR A 377 -19.33 -4.59 -9.04
N VAL A 378 -18.25 -5.18 -8.54
CA VAL A 378 -17.45 -4.66 -7.42
C VAL A 378 -15.97 -4.79 -7.69
N ALA A 379 -15.19 -3.76 -7.32
CA ALA A 379 -13.74 -3.74 -7.33
C ALA A 379 -13.21 -3.15 -6.01
N GLY A 380 -11.95 -3.38 -5.71
CA GLY A 380 -11.25 -2.91 -4.52
C GLY A 380 -10.24 -3.95 -4.03
N ASP A 381 -9.25 -3.52 -3.25
CA ASP A 381 -8.26 -4.40 -2.65
C ASP A 381 -8.88 -5.44 -1.67
N HIS A 382 -10.05 -5.15 -1.12
CA HIS A 382 -10.85 -6.09 -0.31
C HIS A 382 -11.47 -7.24 -1.12
N ARG A 383 -11.39 -7.20 -2.44
CA ARG A 383 -11.82 -8.26 -3.39
C ARG A 383 -10.66 -9.08 -3.92
N ALA A 384 -9.42 -8.64 -3.63
CA ALA A 384 -8.18 -9.27 -4.06
C ALA A 384 -7.17 -9.29 -2.89
N THR A 385 -5.89 -9.03 -3.16
CA THR A 385 -4.88 -8.88 -2.11
C THR A 385 -4.88 -7.44 -1.52
N PRO A 386 -4.60 -7.25 -0.22
CA PRO A 386 -4.63 -5.95 0.43
C PRO A 386 -3.43 -5.08 0.01
N SER A 387 -3.50 -4.50 -1.18
CA SER A 387 -2.39 -3.76 -1.78
C SER A 387 -2.81 -2.97 -3.01
N MET A 388 -1.90 -2.15 -3.54
CA MET A 388 -2.06 -1.52 -4.85
C MET A 388 -2.17 -2.57 -5.97
N GLN A 389 -1.42 -3.68 -5.90
CA GLN A 389 -1.55 -4.83 -6.80
C GLN A 389 -3.01 -5.32 -6.85
N GLY A 390 -3.58 -5.62 -5.68
CA GLY A 390 -4.96 -6.12 -5.61
C GLY A 390 -6.00 -5.09 -6.02
N ALA A 391 -5.77 -3.81 -5.75
CA ALA A 391 -6.64 -2.73 -6.21
C ALA A 391 -6.67 -2.66 -7.75
N LEU A 392 -5.49 -2.64 -8.40
CA LEU A 392 -5.36 -2.62 -9.85
C LEU A 392 -5.97 -3.88 -10.49
N GLU A 393 -5.64 -5.05 -9.96
CA GLU A 393 -6.15 -6.35 -10.42
C GLU A 393 -7.66 -6.44 -10.33
N SER A 394 -8.24 -6.09 -9.19
CA SER A 394 -9.69 -6.14 -9.01
C SER A 394 -10.42 -5.17 -9.95
N GLY A 395 -9.84 -4.00 -10.21
CA GLY A 395 -10.36 -3.04 -11.19
C GLY A 395 -10.37 -3.62 -12.60
N ARG A 396 -9.27 -4.24 -13.04
CA ARG A 396 -9.19 -4.93 -14.34
C ARG A 396 -10.22 -6.04 -14.44
N ARG A 397 -10.31 -6.92 -13.43
CA ARG A 397 -11.27 -8.04 -13.43
C ARG A 397 -12.72 -7.59 -13.46
N ALA A 398 -13.04 -6.48 -12.80
CA ALA A 398 -14.38 -5.89 -12.88
C ALA A 398 -14.68 -5.40 -14.31
N ALA A 399 -13.71 -4.74 -14.96
CA ALA A 399 -13.85 -4.32 -16.34
C ALA A 399 -14.03 -5.50 -17.31
N GLU A 400 -13.21 -6.55 -17.16
CA GLU A 400 -13.32 -7.78 -17.95
C GLU A 400 -14.69 -8.45 -17.80
N ALA A 401 -15.24 -8.50 -16.57
CA ALA A 401 -16.58 -9.03 -16.32
C ALA A 401 -17.68 -8.20 -17.03
N VAL A 402 -17.59 -6.88 -16.96
CA VAL A 402 -18.52 -5.98 -17.69
C VAL A 402 -18.43 -6.21 -19.20
N LEU A 403 -17.22 -6.27 -19.76
CA LEU A 403 -17.01 -6.47 -21.20
C LEU A 403 -17.54 -7.84 -21.66
N ALA A 404 -17.29 -8.90 -20.90
CA ALA A 404 -17.78 -10.24 -21.18
C ALA A 404 -19.32 -10.30 -21.16
N ASP A 405 -19.96 -9.63 -20.20
CA ASP A 405 -21.44 -9.60 -20.14
C ASP A 405 -22.05 -8.77 -21.27
N ARG A 406 -21.37 -7.72 -21.74
CA ARG A 406 -21.80 -6.93 -22.91
C ARG A 406 -21.68 -7.72 -24.22
N ALA A 407 -20.64 -8.53 -24.37
CA ALA A 407 -20.45 -9.35 -25.56
C ALA A 407 -21.46 -10.50 -25.70
N ARG A 408 -22.15 -10.85 -24.60
CA ARG A 408 -23.19 -11.90 -24.57
C ARG A 408 -24.59 -11.38 -24.86
N ARG A 409 -24.77 -10.06 -24.87
CA ARG A 409 -26.04 -9.37 -25.19
C ARG A 409 -26.11 -8.99 -26.66
#